data_99393c5625546057246189b3d0c2743b
#
_entry.id   99393c5625546057246189b3d0c2743b
#
_cell.length_a   1.000
_cell.length_b   1.000
_cell.length_c   1.000
_cell.angle_alpha   90.00
_cell.angle_beta   90.00
_cell.angle_gamma   90.00
#
_symmetry.space_group_name_H-M   'P 1'
#
loop_
_entity.id
_entity.type
_entity.pdbx_description
1 polymer ?
#
loop_
_entity_poly.entity_id
_entity_poly.type
_entity_poly.pdbx_seq_one_letter_code
_entity_poly.pdbx_strand_id
1 'polypeptide(L)'
;IHENEITLGVINDFNRGSLYEGSIDSKAKLNNEDIYVSSIHDKSKATLATGLPAKGNFNRESMSELSNELVSWKKVRMIGSAAMSCAYVASGQFDQYQEKGIFLWDIAAGLSIIKAAGGNYTFKSYPEDQFKVDVVANNNCL
;
A
#
# COMPACT_ATOMS: atom_id res chain seq x y z
N ILE A 1 -0.03 -3.74 16.39
CA ILE A 1 -1.10 -4.74 16.15
C ILE A 1 -1.64 -5.17 17.51
N HIS A 2 -2.94 -5.11 17.71
CA HIS A 2 -3.62 -5.51 18.92
C HIS A 2 -4.73 -6.51 18.54
N GLU A 3 -4.81 -7.66 19.22
CA GLU A 3 -5.79 -8.72 18.94
C GLU A 3 -5.91 -9.13 17.47
N ASN A 4 -4.78 -9.21 16.77
CA ASN A 4 -4.64 -9.46 15.32
C ASN A 4 -5.16 -8.34 14.39
N GLU A 5 -5.51 -7.17 14.92
CA GLU A 5 -5.86 -6.00 14.14
C GLU A 5 -4.72 -4.98 14.09
N ILE A 6 -4.56 -4.32 12.96
CA ILE A 6 -3.61 -3.22 12.79
C ILE A 6 -4.31 -1.94 13.23
N THR A 7 -4.02 -1.49 14.45
CA THR A 7 -4.77 -0.43 15.14
C THR A 7 -4.21 0.97 14.95
N LEU A 8 -2.88 1.10 14.81
CA LEU A 8 -2.18 2.38 14.72
C LEU A 8 -0.99 2.26 13.77
N GLY A 9 -0.77 3.28 12.96
CA GLY A 9 0.40 3.42 12.09
C GLY A 9 0.99 4.81 12.15
N VAL A 10 2.32 4.87 12.13
CA VAL A 10 3.10 6.11 12.00
C VAL A 10 4.23 5.84 11.00
N ILE A 11 4.37 6.74 10.03
CA ILE A 11 5.45 6.71 9.02
C ILE A 11 6.07 8.10 8.97
N ASN A 12 7.39 8.17 9.16
CA ASN A 12 8.13 9.44 9.10
C ASN A 12 9.12 9.45 7.93
N ASP A 13 8.87 10.32 6.96
CA ASP A 13 9.83 10.65 5.90
C ASP A 13 10.73 11.79 6.37
N PHE A 14 11.88 11.45 6.93
CA PHE A 14 12.86 12.41 7.47
C PHE A 14 13.37 13.38 6.40
N ASN A 15 13.49 12.94 5.16
CA ASN A 15 14.03 13.76 4.08
C ASN A 15 13.09 14.90 3.67
N ARG A 16 11.78 14.69 3.83
CA ARG A 16 10.75 15.67 3.48
C ARG A 16 10.11 16.33 4.71
N GLY A 17 10.45 15.88 5.92
CA GLY A 17 9.79 16.32 7.14
C GLY A 17 8.30 15.98 7.16
N SER A 18 7.93 14.82 6.58
CA SER A 18 6.54 14.40 6.45
C SER A 18 6.23 13.29 7.44
N LEU A 19 5.35 13.58 8.41
CA LEU A 19 4.85 12.61 9.39
C LEU A 19 3.43 12.20 9.02
N TYR A 20 3.27 10.92 8.65
CA TYR A 20 1.97 10.30 8.39
C TYR A 20 1.54 9.50 9.61
N GLU A 21 0.31 9.67 10.04
CA GLU A 21 -0.26 8.94 11.17
C GLU A 21 -1.73 8.60 10.93
N GLY A 22 -2.21 7.51 11.52
CA GLY A 22 -3.61 7.11 11.44
C GLY A 22 -3.90 5.91 12.33
N SER A 23 -5.13 5.82 12.84
CA SER A 23 -5.58 4.71 13.67
C SER A 23 -7.04 4.37 13.38
N ILE A 24 -7.51 3.24 13.94
CA ILE A 24 -8.93 2.83 13.84
C ILE A 24 -9.89 3.83 14.50
N ASP A 25 -9.40 4.62 15.45
CA ASP A 25 -10.18 5.57 16.22
C ASP A 25 -9.96 7.03 15.81
N SER A 26 -9.09 7.27 14.81
CA SER A 26 -8.75 8.62 14.36
C SER A 26 -8.62 8.71 12.85
N LYS A 27 -8.82 9.91 12.30
CA LYS A 27 -8.54 10.17 10.89
C LYS A 27 -7.04 10.09 10.61
N ALA A 28 -6.70 9.79 9.36
CA ALA A 28 -5.32 9.87 8.89
C ALA A 28 -4.88 11.34 8.77
N LYS A 29 -3.62 11.59 9.11
CA LYS A 29 -3.02 12.93 9.04
C LYS A 29 -1.63 12.89 8.40
N LEU A 30 -1.29 14.00 7.75
CA LEU A 30 0.05 14.36 7.33
C LEU A 30 0.42 15.68 7.98
N ASN A 31 1.43 15.69 8.87
CA ASN A 31 1.86 16.88 9.60
C ASN A 31 0.70 17.60 10.29
N ASN A 32 -0.18 16.86 10.99
CA ASN A 32 -1.40 17.31 11.67
C ASN A 32 -2.56 17.73 10.76
N GLU A 33 -2.42 17.76 9.44
CA GLU A 33 -3.50 18.04 8.50
C GLU A 33 -4.21 16.74 8.08
N ASP A 34 -5.54 16.72 8.08
CA ASP A 34 -6.33 15.55 7.68
C ASP A 34 -6.04 15.20 6.21
N ILE A 35 -5.79 13.92 5.93
CA ILE A 35 -5.58 13.38 4.58
C ILE A 35 -6.63 12.33 4.26
N TYR A 36 -6.87 12.15 2.96
CA TYR A 36 -7.85 11.20 2.42
C TYR A 36 -7.28 10.52 1.19
N VAL A 37 -7.71 9.28 0.98
CA VAL A 37 -7.45 8.57 -0.27
C VAL A 37 -8.10 9.27 -1.46
N SER A 38 -7.64 8.96 -2.68
CA SER A 38 -8.23 9.50 -3.91
C SER A 38 -9.64 8.94 -4.16
N SER A 39 -10.38 9.55 -5.08
CA SER A 39 -11.70 9.10 -5.52
C SER A 39 -11.70 8.51 -6.95
N ILE A 40 -10.55 8.07 -7.45
CA ILE A 40 -10.42 7.49 -8.79
C ILE A 40 -10.90 6.04 -8.78
N HIS A 41 -11.80 5.67 -9.70
CA HIS A 41 -12.44 4.35 -9.81
C HIS A 41 -12.18 3.66 -11.17
N ASP A 42 -11.21 4.14 -11.91
CA ASP A 42 -10.84 3.59 -13.21
C ASP A 42 -9.31 3.42 -13.28
N LYS A 43 -8.86 2.17 -13.37
CA LYS A 43 -7.41 1.84 -13.44
C LYS A 43 -6.71 2.59 -14.57
N SER A 44 -7.38 2.82 -15.70
CA SER A 44 -6.82 3.57 -16.82
C SER A 44 -6.53 5.04 -16.52
N LYS A 45 -7.01 5.54 -15.38
CA LYS A 45 -6.75 6.90 -14.85
C LYS A 45 -5.92 6.91 -13.57
N ALA A 46 -5.72 5.74 -12.98
CA ALA A 46 -5.12 5.53 -11.67
C ALA A 46 -3.62 5.30 -11.72
N THR A 47 -2.95 5.55 -10.61
CA THR A 47 -1.52 5.27 -10.38
C THR A 47 -1.37 4.09 -9.43
N LEU A 48 -0.72 3.03 -9.90
CA LEU A 48 -0.30 1.88 -9.11
C LEU A 48 1.09 2.12 -8.51
N ALA A 49 1.24 1.90 -7.21
CA ALA A 49 2.53 1.64 -6.58
C ALA A 49 2.75 0.14 -6.42
N THR A 50 3.93 -0.36 -6.74
CA THR A 50 4.26 -1.79 -6.60
C THR A 50 5.75 -1.99 -6.34
N GLY A 51 6.15 -3.20 -5.99
CA GLY A 51 7.51 -3.68 -5.90
C GLY A 51 7.66 -5.03 -6.57
N LEU A 52 8.91 -5.45 -6.77
CA LEU A 52 9.23 -6.81 -7.19
C LEU A 52 9.80 -7.55 -5.97
N PRO A 53 9.31 -8.77 -5.67
CA PRO A 53 9.85 -9.54 -4.56
C PRO A 53 11.33 -9.84 -4.79
N ALA A 54 12.17 -9.59 -3.76
CA ALA A 54 13.63 -9.75 -3.86
C ALA A 54 14.08 -11.18 -4.25
N LYS A 55 13.24 -12.18 -4.00
CA LYS A 55 13.45 -13.59 -4.34
C LYS A 55 12.25 -14.17 -5.10
N GLY A 56 11.74 -13.45 -6.08
CA GLY A 56 10.62 -13.90 -6.91
C GLY A 56 11.06 -14.92 -7.96
N ASN A 57 10.12 -15.78 -8.37
CA ASN A 57 10.30 -16.60 -9.56
C ASN A 57 9.97 -15.75 -10.79
N PHE A 58 10.99 -15.25 -11.48
CA PHE A 58 10.85 -14.39 -12.67
C PHE A 58 10.91 -15.21 -13.97
N ASN A 59 10.16 -16.31 -14.05
CA ASN A 59 10.01 -17.04 -15.29
C ASN A 59 9.15 -16.25 -16.31
N ARG A 60 9.10 -16.74 -17.56
CA ARG A 60 8.39 -16.06 -18.65
C ARG A 60 6.89 -15.88 -18.38
N GLU A 61 6.28 -16.84 -17.72
CA GLU A 61 4.83 -16.83 -17.40
C GLU A 61 4.52 -15.75 -16.36
N SER A 62 5.21 -15.76 -15.21
CA SER A 62 5.02 -14.77 -14.14
C SER A 62 5.32 -13.34 -14.60
N MET A 63 6.31 -13.16 -15.50
CA MET A 63 6.60 -11.84 -16.08
C MET A 63 5.54 -11.39 -17.08
N SER A 64 4.94 -12.32 -17.83
CA SER A 64 3.82 -12.00 -18.72
C SER A 64 2.57 -11.57 -17.93
N GLU A 65 2.23 -12.27 -16.85
CA GLU A 65 1.13 -11.91 -15.97
C GLU A 65 1.36 -10.51 -15.35
N LEU A 66 2.54 -10.27 -14.83
CA LEU A 66 2.91 -8.97 -14.28
C LEU A 66 2.78 -7.87 -15.33
N SER A 67 3.31 -8.08 -16.52
CA SER A 67 3.22 -7.12 -17.63
C SER A 67 1.77 -6.79 -17.96
N ASN A 68 0.91 -7.81 -18.07
CA ASN A 68 -0.52 -7.62 -18.37
C ASN A 68 -1.23 -6.79 -17.26
N GLU A 69 -0.88 -7.02 -16.00
CA GLU A 69 -1.42 -6.21 -14.90
C GLU A 69 -0.94 -4.76 -15.01
N LEU A 70 0.37 -4.54 -15.21
CA LEU A 70 0.95 -3.20 -15.22
C LEU A 70 0.40 -2.32 -16.34
N VAL A 71 0.14 -2.86 -17.53
CA VAL A 71 -0.37 -2.10 -18.69
C VAL A 71 -1.84 -1.66 -18.51
N SER A 72 -2.57 -2.22 -17.57
CA SER A 72 -3.94 -1.80 -17.26
C SER A 72 -4.03 -0.45 -16.52
N TRP A 73 -2.91 0.01 -15.99
CA TRP A 73 -2.83 1.23 -15.18
C TRP A 73 -2.34 2.43 -16.01
N LYS A 74 -2.87 3.62 -15.69
CA LYS A 74 -2.37 4.87 -16.30
C LYS A 74 -0.88 5.10 -16.02
N LYS A 75 -0.45 4.82 -14.81
CA LYS A 75 0.94 4.95 -14.35
C LYS A 75 1.29 3.88 -13.34
N VAL A 76 2.54 3.42 -13.39
CA VAL A 76 3.11 2.52 -12.40
C VAL A 76 4.33 3.18 -11.76
N ARG A 77 4.48 3.00 -10.45
CA ARG A 77 5.60 3.51 -9.66
C ARG A 77 6.21 2.39 -8.83
N MET A 78 7.53 2.29 -8.87
CA MET A 78 8.33 1.44 -8.00
C MET A 78 9.28 2.33 -7.21
N ILE A 79 8.89 2.73 -6.00
CA ILE A 79 9.65 3.70 -5.18
C ILE A 79 10.60 3.03 -4.18
N GLY A 80 10.58 1.69 -4.09
CA GLY A 80 11.49 0.93 -3.25
C GLY A 80 11.21 1.02 -1.75
N SER A 81 10.03 1.48 -1.36
CA SER A 81 9.58 1.55 0.03
C SER A 81 8.08 1.24 0.10
N ALA A 82 7.73 0.10 0.69
CA ALA A 82 6.35 -0.30 0.90
C ALA A 82 5.60 0.68 1.82
N ALA A 83 6.24 1.09 2.92
CA ALA A 83 5.68 2.07 3.85
C ALA A 83 5.33 3.39 3.14
N MET A 84 6.25 3.94 2.34
CA MET A 84 5.99 5.18 1.60
C MET A 84 4.96 5.00 0.49
N SER A 85 4.91 3.84 -0.17
CA SER A 85 3.86 3.52 -1.14
C SER A 85 2.48 3.58 -0.50
N CYS A 86 2.32 3.00 0.69
CA CYS A 86 1.09 3.08 1.48
C CYS A 86 0.78 4.53 1.90
N ALA A 87 1.76 5.30 2.37
CA ALA A 87 1.58 6.70 2.75
C ALA A 87 1.06 7.57 1.58
N TYR A 88 1.56 7.32 0.37
CA TYR A 88 1.10 8.02 -0.83
C TYR A 88 -0.30 7.59 -1.28
N VAL A 89 -0.70 6.33 -1.04
CA VAL A 89 -2.10 5.91 -1.22
C VAL A 89 -2.99 6.61 -0.21
N ALA A 90 -2.63 6.63 1.06
CA ALA A 90 -3.39 7.28 2.13
C ALA A 90 -3.58 8.79 1.90
N SER A 91 -2.61 9.47 1.27
CA SER A 91 -2.68 10.90 0.95
C SER A 91 -3.22 11.20 -0.46
N GLY A 92 -3.77 10.20 -1.17
CA GLY A 92 -4.38 10.36 -2.49
C GLY A 92 -3.41 10.67 -3.63
N GLN A 93 -2.10 10.55 -3.41
CA GLN A 93 -1.08 10.75 -4.44
C GLN A 93 -0.96 9.54 -5.37
N PHE A 94 -1.22 8.33 -4.83
CA PHE A 94 -1.39 7.09 -5.56
C PHE A 94 -2.76 6.52 -5.24
N ASP A 95 -3.24 5.58 -6.07
CA ASP A 95 -4.58 5.05 -5.97
C ASP A 95 -4.61 3.63 -5.42
N GLN A 96 -3.54 2.85 -5.69
CA GLN A 96 -3.35 1.50 -5.17
C GLN A 96 -1.87 1.22 -4.91
N TYR A 97 -1.61 0.45 -3.87
CA TYR A 97 -0.36 -0.27 -3.65
C TYR A 97 -0.65 -1.77 -3.68
N GLN A 98 0.19 -2.52 -4.40
CA GLN A 98 0.17 -3.99 -4.37
C GLN A 98 1.58 -4.55 -4.45
N GLU A 99 1.84 -5.61 -3.70
CA GLU A 99 3.11 -6.34 -3.75
C GLU A 99 2.90 -7.78 -3.29
N LYS A 100 3.65 -8.71 -3.90
CA LYS A 100 3.65 -10.13 -3.53
C LYS A 100 4.86 -10.45 -2.68
N GLY A 101 4.67 -11.24 -1.62
CA GLY A 101 5.75 -11.72 -0.77
C GLY A 101 6.44 -10.67 0.08
N ILE A 102 5.77 -9.55 0.35
CA ILE A 102 6.23 -8.53 1.30
C ILE A 102 6.04 -9.00 2.75
N PHE A 103 6.80 -8.45 3.68
CA PHE A 103 6.58 -8.74 5.09
C PHE A 103 5.59 -7.77 5.73
N LEU A 104 4.75 -8.31 6.63
CA LEU A 104 3.70 -7.54 7.30
C LEU A 104 4.24 -6.33 8.06
N TRP A 105 5.43 -6.42 8.66
CA TRP A 105 6.06 -5.30 9.37
C TRP A 105 6.49 -4.15 8.47
N ASP A 106 6.69 -4.38 7.16
CA ASP A 106 7.01 -3.33 6.20
C ASP A 106 5.79 -2.49 5.79
N ILE A 107 4.57 -3.03 6.00
CA ILE A 107 3.33 -2.42 5.53
C ILE A 107 2.32 -2.13 6.64
N ALA A 108 2.41 -2.76 7.81
CA ALA A 108 1.38 -2.66 8.85
C ALA A 108 1.03 -1.22 9.23
N ALA A 109 2.03 -0.36 9.43
CA ALA A 109 1.79 1.05 9.72
C ALA A 109 1.02 1.74 8.57
N GLY A 110 1.43 1.48 7.33
CA GLY A 110 0.79 2.04 6.14
C GLY A 110 -0.65 1.59 5.94
N LEU A 111 -0.95 0.31 6.22
CA LEU A 111 -2.31 -0.24 6.12
C LEU A 111 -3.27 0.43 7.12
N SER A 112 -2.80 0.68 8.36
CA SER A 112 -3.57 1.45 9.35
C SER A 112 -3.88 2.86 8.86
N ILE A 113 -2.87 3.56 8.31
CA ILE A 113 -3.05 4.93 7.80
C ILE A 113 -4.00 4.95 6.59
N ILE A 114 -3.88 3.99 5.64
CA ILE A 114 -4.81 3.87 4.50
C ILE A 114 -6.24 3.68 4.99
N LYS A 115 -6.45 2.80 5.98
CA LYS A 115 -7.78 2.56 6.55
C LYS A 115 -8.36 3.81 7.19
N ALA A 116 -7.54 4.52 7.97
CA ALA A 116 -7.91 5.79 8.62
C ALA A 116 -8.20 6.92 7.60
N ALA A 117 -7.59 6.86 6.41
CA ALA A 117 -7.81 7.80 5.30
C ALA A 117 -9.06 7.48 4.44
N GLY A 118 -9.81 6.41 4.76
CA GLY A 118 -11.01 5.97 4.03
C GLY A 118 -10.74 4.92 2.94
N GLY A 119 -9.51 4.44 2.83
CA GLY A 119 -9.15 3.35 1.92
C GLY A 119 -9.46 1.96 2.49
N ASN A 120 -9.09 0.95 1.72
CA ASN A 120 -9.24 -0.44 2.13
C ASN A 120 -8.00 -1.26 1.78
N TYR A 121 -7.85 -2.42 2.43
CA TYR A 121 -6.79 -3.37 2.10
C TYR A 121 -7.24 -4.81 2.31
N THR A 122 -6.59 -5.70 1.58
CA THR A 122 -6.62 -7.15 1.79
C THR A 122 -5.20 -7.69 1.74
N PHE A 123 -4.92 -8.74 2.49
CA PHE A 123 -3.69 -9.50 2.35
C PHE A 123 -3.92 -10.98 2.59
N LYS A 124 -3.05 -11.81 2.00
CA LYS A 124 -3.05 -13.25 2.15
C LYS A 124 -1.68 -13.71 2.62
N SER A 125 -1.61 -14.35 3.78
CA SER A 125 -0.37 -14.90 4.33
C SER A 125 0.05 -16.18 3.62
N TYR A 126 1.35 -16.43 3.62
CA TYR A 126 1.92 -17.69 3.13
C TYR A 126 1.81 -18.79 4.20
N PRO A 127 1.52 -20.04 3.81
CA PRO A 127 1.40 -21.13 4.76
C PRO A 127 2.66 -21.39 5.60
N GLU A 128 3.83 -21.18 4.97
CA GLU A 128 5.14 -21.39 5.58
C GLU A 128 5.63 -20.21 6.43
N ASP A 129 5.03 -19.02 6.26
CA ASP A 129 5.40 -17.81 7.00
C ASP A 129 4.22 -16.85 7.08
N GLN A 130 3.56 -16.82 8.24
CA GLN A 130 2.38 -15.98 8.47
C GLN A 130 2.64 -14.46 8.35
N PHE A 131 3.90 -14.03 8.46
CA PHE A 131 4.28 -12.63 8.32
C PHE A 131 4.60 -12.22 6.88
N LYS A 132 4.82 -13.19 6.00
CA LYS A 132 4.99 -12.96 4.58
C LYS A 132 3.62 -12.95 3.91
N VAL A 133 3.32 -11.90 3.15
CA VAL A 133 1.97 -11.67 2.61
C VAL A 133 2.00 -11.18 1.16
N ASP A 134 0.95 -11.52 0.42
CA ASP A 134 0.55 -10.79 -0.77
C ASP A 134 -0.46 -9.74 -0.34
N VAL A 135 -0.26 -8.49 -0.72
CA VAL A 135 -1.09 -7.36 -0.28
C VAL A 135 -1.64 -6.57 -1.45
N VAL A 136 -2.87 -6.12 -1.31
CA VAL A 136 -3.50 -5.05 -2.12
C VAL A 136 -4.11 -4.04 -1.16
N ALA A 137 -3.75 -2.78 -1.30
CA ALA A 137 -4.28 -1.67 -0.51
C ALA A 137 -4.62 -0.51 -1.44
N ASN A 138 -5.82 0.03 -1.37
CA ASN A 138 -6.33 0.98 -2.34
C ASN A 138 -7.25 2.06 -1.73
N ASN A 139 -7.71 2.94 -2.59
CA ASN A 139 -8.61 4.05 -2.27
C ASN A 139 -10.09 3.63 -2.04
N ASN A 140 -10.39 2.34 -1.94
CA ASN A 140 -11.75 1.79 -1.78
C ASN A 140 -12.73 2.07 -2.94
N CYS A 141 -12.21 2.52 -4.08
CA CYS A 141 -12.98 2.81 -5.30
C CYS A 141 -12.57 1.93 -6.49
N LEU A 142 -11.39 1.27 -6.42
CA LEU A 142 -10.80 0.40 -7.45
C LEU A 142 -11.14 -1.07 -7.25
#